data_882c02e01a6e3c9613dea9b068b290fb
#
_entry.id   882c02e01a6e3c9613dea9b068b290fb
#
_cell.length_a   1.000
_cell.length_b   1.000
_cell.length_c   1.000
_cell.angle_alpha   90.00
_cell.angle_beta   90.00
_cell.angle_gamma   90.00
#
_symmetry.space_group_name_H-M   'P 1'
#
loop_
_entity.id
_entity.type
_entity.pdbx_description
1 polymer ?
#
loop_
_entity_poly.entity_id
_entity_poly.type
_entity_poly.pdbx_seq_one_letter_code
_entity_poly.pdbx_strand_id
1 'polypeptide(L)'
;HFSVKGPLNVARPVQGHPVIVQAGSSEAGQDLAARTAEVIFTAQQSLADAQAFYTSLKSRMARHGRDPDQLKIMPGVFPVVGRSHSEAQEKYEELQSLIHPSVGLSMLQQHLGGIDLSGYPLDGPLPEDLREPNGSKSRFQLVTALARREGLTLRQLYLRLATARGHWSLYGTPESIVDELEAWFTQGGADGFNIMPPTLPGGLDDFIALVLPELRRRGLFRTEYEGRTLRENLGLARPAHQRPSRPDSALTKVA
;
A
#
# COMPACT_ATOMS: atom_id res chain seq x y z
N HIS A 1 25.19 -2.06 19.45
CA HIS A 1 25.19 -0.94 20.40
C HIS A 1 24.12 -1.12 21.50
N PHE A 2 23.12 -1.98 21.27
CA PHE A 2 22.06 -2.23 22.22
C PHE A 2 21.97 -3.72 22.53
N SER A 3 21.67 -4.03 23.79
CA SER A 3 21.38 -5.38 24.25
C SER A 3 20.00 -5.41 24.85
N VAL A 4 19.15 -6.33 24.38
CA VAL A 4 17.78 -6.50 24.87
C VAL A 4 17.66 -7.90 25.47
N LYS A 5 17.22 -7.96 26.71
CA LYS A 5 16.93 -9.23 27.37
C LYS A 5 15.55 -9.73 26.92
N GLY A 6 15.51 -10.86 26.27
CA GLY A 6 14.30 -11.53 25.80
C GLY A 6 14.30 -13.00 26.15
N PRO A 7 13.33 -13.77 25.70
CA PRO A 7 12.13 -13.38 24.93
C PRO A 7 11.06 -12.70 25.80
N LEU A 8 10.01 -12.18 25.12
CA LEU A 8 8.81 -11.71 25.82
C LEU A 8 8.10 -12.91 26.49
N ASN A 9 7.55 -12.68 27.69
CA ASN A 9 6.82 -13.69 28.47
C ASN A 9 5.34 -13.80 28.06
N VAL A 10 5.07 -13.85 26.77
CA VAL A 10 3.73 -13.99 26.19
C VAL A 10 3.58 -15.36 25.53
N ALA A 11 2.36 -15.90 25.55
CA ALA A 11 2.07 -17.15 24.86
C ALA A 11 2.26 -16.99 23.34
N ARG A 12 2.76 -18.06 22.69
CA ARG A 12 2.87 -18.08 21.23
C ARG A 12 1.47 -18.00 20.61
N PRO A 13 1.22 -17.06 19.65
CA PRO A 13 -0.05 -16.98 18.96
C PRO A 13 -0.42 -18.28 18.23
N VAL A 14 -1.72 -18.53 18.05
CA VAL A 14 -2.22 -19.73 17.37
C VAL A 14 -1.64 -19.84 15.95
N GLN A 15 -1.50 -18.73 15.24
CA GLN A 15 -0.89 -18.67 13.90
C GLN A 15 0.65 -18.66 13.88
N GLY A 16 1.31 -18.82 15.05
CA GLY A 16 2.76 -18.83 15.17
C GLY A 16 3.35 -17.49 15.58
N HIS A 17 3.25 -16.50 14.77
CA HIS A 17 3.44 -15.06 15.03
C HIS A 17 2.48 -14.24 14.17
N PRO A 18 2.22 -12.97 14.50
CA PRO A 18 1.43 -12.09 13.63
C PRO A 18 2.00 -12.04 12.21
N VAL A 19 1.12 -11.79 11.22
CA VAL A 19 1.56 -11.56 9.84
C VAL A 19 2.47 -10.33 9.81
N ILE A 20 3.63 -10.46 9.20
CA ILE A 20 4.63 -9.39 9.11
C ILE A 20 4.29 -8.50 7.92
N VAL A 21 3.92 -7.27 8.21
CA VAL A 21 3.58 -6.25 7.19
C VAL A 21 4.67 -5.19 7.14
N GLN A 22 5.02 -4.77 5.93
CA GLN A 22 6.03 -3.74 5.67
C GLN A 22 5.53 -2.79 4.57
N ALA A 23 6.01 -1.55 4.54
CA ALA A 23 5.51 -0.51 3.62
C ALA A 23 6.62 0.27 2.88
N GLY A 24 7.84 -0.24 2.78
CA GLY A 24 8.96 0.43 2.12
C GLY A 24 9.08 0.13 0.63
N SER A 25 9.04 1.15 -0.22
CA SER A 25 9.17 0.99 -1.67
C SER A 25 10.56 1.33 -2.21
N SER A 26 11.47 1.86 -1.38
CA SER A 26 12.87 2.10 -1.76
C SER A 26 13.62 0.78 -1.99
N GLU A 27 14.77 0.82 -2.66
CA GLU A 27 15.62 -0.36 -2.88
C GLU A 27 15.90 -1.13 -1.58
N ALA A 28 16.34 -0.43 -0.52
CA ALA A 28 16.57 -1.04 0.79
C ALA A 28 15.28 -1.56 1.43
N GLY A 29 14.14 -0.86 1.23
CA GLY A 29 12.83 -1.29 1.70
C GLY A 29 12.34 -2.55 1.01
N GLN A 30 12.52 -2.65 -0.30
CA GLN A 30 12.19 -3.84 -1.08
C GLN A 30 13.06 -5.04 -0.68
N ASP A 31 14.36 -4.83 -0.45
CA ASP A 31 15.26 -5.90 0.00
C ASP A 31 14.89 -6.41 1.39
N LEU A 32 14.57 -5.51 2.32
CA LEU A 32 14.04 -5.87 3.64
C LEU A 32 12.73 -6.65 3.53
N ALA A 33 11.79 -6.20 2.67
CA ALA A 33 10.52 -6.88 2.47
C ALA A 33 10.72 -8.27 1.86
N ALA A 34 11.55 -8.40 0.83
CA ALA A 34 11.87 -9.67 0.20
C ALA A 34 12.45 -10.69 1.21
N ARG A 35 13.21 -10.21 2.19
CA ARG A 35 13.80 -11.04 3.24
C ARG A 35 12.82 -11.44 4.34
N THR A 36 11.91 -10.54 4.76
CA THR A 36 11.18 -10.70 6.02
C THR A 36 9.67 -10.51 5.94
N ALA A 37 9.15 -9.75 5.00
CA ALA A 37 7.74 -9.42 4.97
C ALA A 37 6.88 -10.55 4.39
N GLU A 38 5.63 -10.60 4.84
CA GLU A 38 4.60 -11.53 4.36
C GLU A 38 3.47 -10.78 3.64
N VAL A 39 3.34 -9.50 3.94
CA VAL A 39 2.50 -8.55 3.21
C VAL A 39 3.30 -7.28 2.99
N ILE A 40 3.20 -6.67 1.84
CA ILE A 40 3.68 -5.32 1.60
C ILE A 40 2.54 -4.40 1.20
N PHE A 41 2.42 -3.29 1.93
CA PHE A 41 1.55 -2.18 1.58
C PHE A 41 2.34 -1.19 0.73
N THR A 42 1.82 -0.81 -0.43
CA THR A 42 2.53 0.07 -1.37
C THR A 42 1.60 1.09 -2.00
N ALA A 43 2.19 2.21 -2.47
CA ALA A 43 1.49 3.23 -3.23
C ALA A 43 1.93 3.12 -4.69
N GLN A 44 1.06 2.59 -5.53
CA GLN A 44 1.21 2.52 -6.99
C GLN A 44 0.04 3.27 -7.62
N GLN A 45 0.26 3.98 -8.72
CA GLN A 45 -0.78 4.80 -9.34
C GLN A 45 -1.17 4.34 -10.75
N SER A 46 -0.39 3.44 -11.34
CA SER A 46 -0.68 2.83 -12.61
C SER A 46 -0.40 1.33 -12.57
N LEU A 47 -1.07 0.57 -13.43
CA LEU A 47 -0.82 -0.86 -13.58
C LEU A 47 0.63 -1.13 -13.99
N ALA A 48 1.20 -0.32 -14.87
CA ALA A 48 2.59 -0.48 -15.30
C ALA A 48 3.60 -0.31 -14.15
N ASP A 49 3.40 0.72 -13.30
CA ASP A 49 4.24 0.94 -12.11
C ASP A 49 4.08 -0.22 -11.12
N ALA A 50 2.85 -0.69 -10.93
CA ALA A 50 2.54 -1.82 -10.07
C ALA A 50 3.21 -3.11 -10.54
N GLN A 51 3.16 -3.42 -11.84
CA GLN A 51 3.83 -4.58 -12.45
C GLN A 51 5.35 -4.50 -12.30
N ALA A 52 5.94 -3.32 -12.53
CA ALA A 52 7.37 -3.11 -12.34
C ALA A 52 7.79 -3.35 -10.88
N PHE A 53 7.04 -2.81 -9.93
CA PHE A 53 7.27 -3.02 -8.51
C PHE A 53 7.08 -4.49 -8.10
N TYR A 54 6.01 -5.13 -8.56
CA TYR A 54 5.69 -6.53 -8.30
C TYR A 54 6.84 -7.44 -8.78
N THR A 55 7.26 -7.28 -10.01
CA THR A 55 8.35 -8.06 -10.60
C THR A 55 9.67 -7.83 -9.85
N SER A 56 10.01 -6.56 -9.57
CA SER A 56 11.22 -6.20 -8.82
C SER A 56 11.26 -6.85 -7.45
N LEU A 57 10.16 -6.78 -6.70
CA LEU A 57 10.11 -7.31 -5.35
C LEU A 57 10.11 -8.85 -5.31
N LYS A 58 9.25 -9.49 -6.11
CA LYS A 58 9.15 -10.96 -6.17
C LYS A 58 10.47 -11.61 -6.61
N SER A 59 11.18 -11.02 -7.58
CA SER A 59 12.48 -11.53 -8.04
C SER A 59 13.58 -11.48 -6.97
N ARG A 60 13.49 -10.56 -6.01
CA ARG A 60 14.45 -10.47 -4.89
C ARG A 60 14.31 -11.61 -3.89
N MET A 61 13.14 -12.23 -3.76
CA MET A 61 12.86 -13.25 -2.74
C MET A 61 13.73 -14.50 -2.92
N ALA A 62 14.05 -14.85 -4.15
CA ALA A 62 14.93 -16.01 -4.45
C ALA A 62 16.31 -15.91 -3.78
N ARG A 63 16.87 -14.69 -3.63
CA ARG A 63 18.15 -14.46 -2.95
C ARG A 63 18.12 -14.80 -1.46
N HIS A 64 16.90 -14.81 -0.88
CA HIS A 64 16.66 -15.12 0.51
C HIS A 64 16.06 -16.53 0.71
N GLY A 65 16.05 -17.37 -0.33
CA GLY A 65 15.52 -18.74 -0.29
C GLY A 65 14.00 -18.76 -0.04
N ARG A 66 13.28 -17.71 -0.41
CA ARG A 66 11.84 -17.58 -0.20
C ARG A 66 11.07 -17.74 -1.51
N ASP A 67 9.95 -18.44 -1.40
CA ASP A 67 8.99 -18.54 -2.49
C ASP A 67 8.24 -17.20 -2.68
N PRO A 68 8.04 -16.73 -3.92
CA PRO A 68 7.28 -15.51 -4.21
C PRO A 68 5.88 -15.49 -3.59
N ASP A 69 5.22 -16.63 -3.43
CA ASP A 69 3.89 -16.72 -2.85
C ASP A 69 3.86 -16.49 -1.32
N GLN A 70 5.02 -16.48 -0.67
CA GLN A 70 5.15 -16.14 0.76
C GLN A 70 5.06 -14.63 1.04
N LEU A 71 4.92 -13.79 0.02
CA LEU A 71 4.74 -12.36 0.15
C LEU A 71 3.54 -11.91 -0.70
N LYS A 72 2.59 -11.23 -0.09
CA LYS A 72 1.43 -10.66 -0.77
C LYS A 72 1.64 -9.16 -0.98
N ILE A 73 1.58 -8.69 -2.22
CA ILE A 73 1.70 -7.28 -2.58
C ILE A 73 0.31 -6.69 -2.64
N MET A 74 0.05 -5.73 -1.75
CA MET A 74 -1.27 -5.11 -1.55
C MET A 74 -1.20 -3.58 -1.70
N PRO A 75 -1.36 -3.05 -2.91
CA PRO A 75 -1.49 -1.61 -3.11
C PRO A 75 -2.69 -1.03 -2.36
N GLY A 76 -2.55 0.21 -1.89
CA GLY A 76 -3.68 0.98 -1.39
C GLY A 76 -4.54 1.48 -2.54
N VAL A 77 -5.84 1.27 -2.47
CA VAL A 77 -6.82 1.79 -3.41
C VAL A 77 -7.89 2.60 -2.70
N PHE A 78 -8.20 3.77 -3.25
CA PHE A 78 -9.18 4.72 -2.72
C PHE A 78 -10.40 4.74 -3.65
N PRO A 79 -11.41 3.86 -3.42
CA PRO A 79 -12.56 3.73 -4.30
C PRO A 79 -13.70 4.65 -3.88
N VAL A 80 -14.15 5.53 -4.77
CA VAL A 80 -15.38 6.31 -4.63
C VAL A 80 -16.46 5.64 -5.47
N VAL A 81 -17.40 4.99 -4.80
CA VAL A 81 -18.42 4.14 -5.44
C VAL A 81 -19.68 4.93 -5.68
N GLY A 82 -20.21 4.90 -6.91
CA GLY A 82 -21.52 5.40 -7.27
C GLY A 82 -22.33 4.32 -8.00
N ARG A 83 -23.64 4.45 -8.00
CA ARG A 83 -24.54 3.61 -8.81
C ARG A 83 -24.49 3.97 -10.28
N SER A 84 -23.92 5.14 -10.61
CA SER A 84 -23.61 5.60 -11.94
C SER A 84 -22.26 6.32 -11.93
N HIS A 85 -21.66 6.52 -13.11
CA HIS A 85 -20.42 7.28 -13.22
C HIS A 85 -20.60 8.73 -12.78
N SER A 86 -21.75 9.36 -13.09
CA SER A 86 -22.04 10.73 -12.64
C SER A 86 -22.12 10.83 -11.11
N GLU A 87 -22.83 9.90 -10.45
CA GLU A 87 -22.88 9.88 -8.98
C GLU A 87 -21.49 9.72 -8.35
N ALA A 88 -20.68 8.81 -8.89
CA ALA A 88 -19.32 8.60 -8.40
C ALA A 88 -18.43 9.84 -8.59
N GLN A 89 -18.57 10.50 -9.74
CA GLN A 89 -17.85 11.73 -10.04
C GLN A 89 -18.27 12.87 -9.10
N GLU A 90 -19.58 13.07 -8.90
CA GLU A 90 -20.12 14.08 -7.98
C GLU A 90 -19.59 13.88 -6.55
N LYS A 91 -19.63 12.63 -6.03
CA LYS A 91 -19.06 12.28 -4.73
C LYS A 91 -17.56 12.59 -4.65
N TYR A 92 -16.81 12.30 -5.71
CA TYR A 92 -15.37 12.57 -5.78
C TYR A 92 -15.08 14.08 -5.80
N GLU A 93 -15.81 14.84 -6.58
CA GLU A 93 -15.69 16.30 -6.66
C GLU A 93 -16.10 16.98 -5.34
N GLU A 94 -17.15 16.49 -4.68
CA GLU A 94 -17.54 16.96 -3.34
C GLU A 94 -16.37 16.79 -2.35
N LEU A 95 -15.77 15.59 -2.28
CA LEU A 95 -14.61 15.35 -1.42
C LEU A 95 -13.45 16.30 -1.71
N GLN A 96 -13.18 16.58 -2.98
CA GLN A 96 -12.13 17.53 -3.37
C GLN A 96 -12.47 18.96 -2.97
N SER A 97 -13.74 19.36 -3.06
CA SER A 97 -14.20 20.70 -2.70
C SER A 97 -14.03 21.05 -1.22
N LEU A 98 -13.99 20.03 -0.36
CA LEU A 98 -13.77 20.18 1.08
C LEU A 98 -12.29 20.45 1.45
N ILE A 99 -11.37 20.33 0.47
CA ILE A 99 -9.93 20.54 0.72
C ILE A 99 -9.61 22.03 0.60
N HIS A 100 -9.38 22.69 1.74
CA HIS A 100 -8.98 24.09 1.73
C HIS A 100 -7.60 24.27 1.05
N PRO A 101 -7.43 25.24 0.14
CA PRO A 101 -6.20 25.38 -0.65
C PRO A 101 -4.90 25.47 0.18
N SER A 102 -4.93 26.17 1.32
CA SER A 102 -3.75 26.27 2.19
C SER A 102 -3.38 24.93 2.83
N VAL A 103 -4.37 24.09 3.16
CA VAL A 103 -4.15 22.75 3.71
C VAL A 103 -3.61 21.83 2.61
N GLY A 104 -4.22 21.87 1.42
CA GLY A 104 -3.77 21.08 0.27
C GLY A 104 -2.33 21.43 -0.11
N LEU A 105 -1.99 22.70 -0.19
CA LEU A 105 -0.63 23.14 -0.48
C LEU A 105 0.37 22.71 0.61
N SER A 106 0.02 22.84 1.88
CA SER A 106 0.85 22.37 3.00
C SER A 106 1.12 20.88 2.94
N MET A 107 0.10 20.07 2.61
CA MET A 107 0.26 18.62 2.41
C MET A 107 1.19 18.32 1.23
N LEU A 108 1.04 19.02 0.10
CA LEU A 108 1.93 18.87 -1.05
C LEU A 108 3.38 19.19 -0.70
N GLN A 109 3.62 20.30 0.02
CA GLN A 109 4.94 20.68 0.51
C GLN A 109 5.57 19.58 1.38
N GLN A 110 4.81 18.97 2.28
CA GLN A 110 5.28 17.84 3.10
C GLN A 110 5.67 16.63 2.25
N HIS A 111 4.86 16.30 1.24
CA HIS A 111 5.16 15.21 0.32
C HIS A 111 6.41 15.43 -0.53
N LEU A 112 6.73 16.69 -0.80
CA LEU A 112 7.94 17.12 -1.50
C LEU A 112 9.14 17.36 -0.56
N GLY A 113 9.03 16.98 0.72
CA GLY A 113 10.14 17.07 1.68
C GLY A 113 10.30 18.43 2.32
N GLY A 114 9.24 19.22 2.41
CA GLY A 114 9.21 20.53 3.04
C GLY A 114 9.60 21.69 2.11
N ILE A 115 9.57 21.48 0.80
CA ILE A 115 9.83 22.55 -0.18
C ILE A 115 8.72 23.60 -0.10
N ASP A 116 9.10 24.87 0.03
CA ASP A 116 8.14 25.97 0.05
C ASP A 116 7.60 26.27 -1.35
N LEU A 117 6.29 26.12 -1.52
CA LEU A 117 5.56 26.39 -2.76
C LEU A 117 4.65 27.63 -2.64
N SER A 118 4.72 28.38 -1.55
CA SER A 118 3.80 29.53 -1.30
C SER A 118 3.96 30.67 -2.30
N GLY A 119 5.13 30.79 -2.93
CA GLY A 119 5.42 31.79 -3.96
C GLY A 119 4.95 31.43 -5.38
N TYR A 120 4.39 30.24 -5.58
CA TYR A 120 3.99 29.78 -6.92
C TYR A 120 2.46 29.84 -7.09
N PRO A 121 1.98 30.15 -8.31
CA PRO A 121 0.54 30.18 -8.58
C PRO A 121 -0.07 28.78 -8.49
N LEU A 122 -1.19 28.66 -7.77
CA LEU A 122 -1.87 27.35 -7.60
C LEU A 122 -2.31 26.72 -8.93
N ASP A 123 -2.63 27.53 -9.91
CA ASP A 123 -3.05 27.07 -11.23
C ASP A 123 -1.87 27.02 -12.23
N GLY A 124 -0.63 27.16 -11.73
CA GLY A 124 0.62 26.93 -12.45
C GLY A 124 1.14 25.51 -12.28
N PRO A 125 2.09 25.08 -13.14
CA PRO A 125 2.72 23.76 -13.04
C PRO A 125 3.62 23.64 -11.80
N LEU A 126 3.99 22.40 -11.47
CA LEU A 126 5.03 22.15 -10.48
C LEU A 126 6.38 22.68 -11.01
N PRO A 127 7.16 23.44 -10.19
CA PRO A 127 8.48 23.93 -10.61
C PRO A 127 9.41 22.80 -11.07
N GLU A 128 10.21 23.04 -12.10
CA GLU A 128 11.11 22.03 -12.67
C GLU A 128 12.40 21.83 -11.87
N ASP A 129 12.86 22.87 -11.19
CA ASP A 129 14.16 22.96 -10.49
C ASP A 129 14.12 22.48 -9.04
N LEU A 130 13.09 21.74 -8.64
CA LEU A 130 12.96 21.21 -7.29
C LEU A 130 14.08 20.21 -6.98
N ARG A 131 14.78 20.45 -5.86
CA ARG A 131 15.82 19.53 -5.40
C ARG A 131 15.22 18.37 -4.61
N GLU A 132 15.66 17.16 -4.90
CA GLU A 132 15.28 15.97 -4.15
C GLU A 132 15.72 16.09 -2.69
N PRO A 133 14.82 15.90 -1.71
CA PRO A 133 15.14 16.00 -0.30
C PRO A 133 15.96 14.80 0.19
N ASN A 134 16.69 14.98 1.30
CA ASN A 134 17.42 13.88 1.94
C ASN A 134 16.49 12.85 2.64
N GLY A 135 15.22 13.16 2.79
CA GLY A 135 14.21 12.35 3.48
C GLY A 135 13.50 11.34 2.56
N SER A 136 12.19 11.47 2.43
CA SER A 136 11.34 10.52 1.69
C SER A 136 11.48 10.65 0.17
N LYS A 137 12.59 10.17 -0.38
CA LYS A 137 12.92 10.25 -1.82
C LYS A 137 11.88 9.58 -2.70
N SER A 138 11.42 8.39 -2.33
CA SER A 138 10.41 7.66 -3.09
C SER A 138 9.09 8.43 -3.20
N ARG A 139 8.69 9.15 -2.15
CA ARG A 139 7.49 9.98 -2.16
C ARG A 139 7.66 11.21 -3.07
N PHE A 140 8.81 11.87 -2.97
CA PHE A 140 9.16 13.00 -3.85
C PHE A 140 9.12 12.59 -5.32
N GLN A 141 9.77 11.47 -5.66
CA GLN A 141 9.82 10.94 -7.02
C GLN A 141 8.43 10.57 -7.54
N LEU A 142 7.59 9.91 -6.73
CA LEU A 142 6.22 9.58 -7.10
C LEU A 142 5.41 10.84 -7.45
N VAL A 143 5.46 11.87 -6.60
CA VAL A 143 4.69 13.10 -6.75
C VAL A 143 5.15 13.91 -7.96
N THR A 144 6.46 14.06 -8.14
CA THR A 144 7.03 14.80 -9.29
C THR A 144 6.79 14.06 -10.62
N ALA A 145 6.90 12.74 -10.62
CA ALA A 145 6.59 11.92 -11.80
C ALA A 145 5.12 12.03 -12.19
N LEU A 146 4.20 11.98 -11.21
CA LEU A 146 2.77 12.16 -11.44
C LEU A 146 2.48 13.54 -12.05
N ALA A 147 2.99 14.60 -11.43
CA ALA A 147 2.77 15.98 -11.91
C ALA A 147 3.22 16.18 -13.36
N ARG A 148 4.41 15.67 -13.69
CA ARG A 148 4.99 15.79 -15.05
C ARG A 148 4.25 14.93 -16.07
N ARG A 149 3.93 13.69 -15.73
CA ARG A 149 3.24 12.76 -16.63
C ARG A 149 1.86 13.26 -17.04
N GLU A 150 1.12 13.86 -16.10
CA GLU A 150 -0.25 14.30 -16.31
C GLU A 150 -0.39 15.81 -16.55
N GLY A 151 0.72 16.56 -16.53
CA GLY A 151 0.71 18.02 -16.76
C GLY A 151 -0.10 18.79 -15.69
N LEU A 152 -0.08 18.31 -14.42
CA LEU A 152 -0.95 18.84 -13.37
C LEU A 152 -0.47 20.19 -12.85
N THR A 153 -1.43 21.10 -12.59
CA THR A 153 -1.19 22.31 -11.80
C THR A 153 -0.97 21.96 -10.33
N LEU A 154 -0.42 22.89 -9.53
CA LEU A 154 -0.26 22.71 -8.09
C LEU A 154 -1.62 22.40 -7.42
N ARG A 155 -2.70 23.06 -7.85
CA ARG A 155 -4.06 22.82 -7.37
C ARG A 155 -4.49 21.38 -7.67
N GLN A 156 -4.40 20.96 -8.92
CA GLN A 156 -4.77 19.60 -9.32
C GLN A 156 -3.93 18.55 -8.61
N LEU A 157 -2.64 18.82 -8.44
CA LEU A 157 -1.72 17.91 -7.77
C LEU A 157 -2.04 17.74 -6.29
N TYR A 158 -2.27 18.84 -5.54
CA TYR A 158 -2.62 18.69 -4.13
C TYR A 158 -4.00 18.06 -3.94
N LEU A 159 -4.98 18.34 -4.78
CA LEU A 159 -6.28 17.69 -4.73
C LEU A 159 -6.15 16.18 -4.94
N ARG A 160 -5.37 15.77 -5.93
CA ARG A 160 -5.10 14.35 -6.21
C ARG A 160 -4.42 13.64 -5.02
N LEU A 161 -3.44 14.30 -4.40
CA LEU A 161 -2.69 13.74 -3.26
C LEU A 161 -3.49 13.76 -1.96
N ALA A 162 -4.21 14.84 -1.68
CA ALA A 162 -4.98 14.98 -0.45
C ALA A 162 -6.11 13.94 -0.37
N THR A 163 -6.73 13.60 -1.49
CA THR A 163 -7.79 12.61 -1.55
C THR A 163 -7.28 11.20 -1.17
N ALA A 164 -6.23 10.71 -1.83
CA ALA A 164 -5.74 9.34 -1.67
C ALA A 164 -4.33 9.23 -1.08
N ARG A 165 -3.74 10.32 -0.64
CA ARG A 165 -2.37 10.38 -0.08
C ARG A 165 -1.30 9.77 -1.00
N GLY A 166 -1.48 9.88 -2.32
CA GLY A 166 -0.61 9.31 -3.33
C GLY A 166 -0.85 7.83 -3.62
N HIS A 167 -1.93 7.24 -3.10
CA HIS A 167 -2.39 5.92 -3.51
C HIS A 167 -3.29 6.01 -4.74
N TRP A 168 -3.64 4.89 -5.28
CA TRP A 168 -4.49 4.79 -6.45
C TRP A 168 -5.94 5.19 -6.13
N SER A 169 -6.44 6.21 -6.82
CA SER A 169 -7.83 6.66 -6.71
C SER A 169 -8.66 6.12 -7.87
N LEU A 170 -9.80 5.55 -7.55
CA LEU A 170 -10.82 5.12 -8.50
C LEU A 170 -12.13 5.80 -8.15
N TYR A 171 -12.90 6.18 -9.16
CA TYR A 171 -14.31 6.52 -8.99
C TYR A 171 -15.12 5.93 -10.15
N GLY A 172 -16.26 5.35 -9.82
CA GLY A 172 -17.07 4.69 -10.84
C GLY A 172 -18.16 3.79 -10.27
N THR A 173 -18.74 3.02 -11.18
CA THR A 173 -19.71 1.99 -10.83
C THR A 173 -19.03 0.77 -10.25
N PRO A 174 -19.76 -0.12 -9.55
CA PRO A 174 -19.21 -1.37 -9.04
C PRO A 174 -18.47 -2.19 -10.10
N GLU A 175 -19.06 -2.30 -11.30
CA GLU A 175 -18.49 -3.05 -12.40
C GLU A 175 -17.16 -2.45 -12.88
N SER A 176 -17.12 -1.12 -13.08
CA SER A 176 -15.91 -0.45 -13.56
C SER A 176 -14.79 -0.49 -12.53
N ILE A 177 -15.11 -0.42 -11.23
CA ILE A 177 -14.11 -0.58 -10.15
C ILE A 177 -13.58 -2.00 -10.14
N VAL A 178 -14.45 -3.01 -10.29
CA VAL A 178 -14.02 -4.42 -10.31
C VAL A 178 -13.20 -4.73 -11.56
N ASP A 179 -13.52 -4.16 -12.73
CA ASP A 179 -12.72 -4.31 -13.95
C ASP A 179 -11.26 -3.89 -13.71
N GLU A 180 -11.06 -2.76 -13.05
CA GLU A 180 -9.73 -2.25 -12.71
C GLU A 180 -9.00 -3.13 -11.68
N LEU A 181 -9.70 -3.54 -10.61
CA LEU A 181 -9.12 -4.43 -9.59
C LEU A 181 -8.74 -5.78 -10.19
N GLU A 182 -9.60 -6.36 -11.04
CA GLU A 182 -9.35 -7.61 -11.73
C GLU A 182 -8.14 -7.51 -12.67
N ALA A 183 -8.03 -6.41 -13.44
CA ALA A 183 -6.90 -6.17 -14.31
C ALA A 183 -5.57 -6.14 -13.53
N TRP A 184 -5.52 -5.42 -12.41
CA TRP A 184 -4.32 -5.38 -11.57
C TRP A 184 -3.98 -6.73 -10.98
N PHE A 185 -4.97 -7.50 -10.54
CA PHE A 185 -4.77 -8.82 -9.97
C PHE A 185 -4.29 -9.84 -11.00
N THR A 186 -4.98 -9.92 -12.14
CA THR A 186 -4.72 -10.93 -13.17
C THR A 186 -3.46 -10.63 -14.00
N GLN A 187 -3.06 -9.36 -14.11
CA GLN A 187 -1.90 -8.95 -14.91
C GLN A 187 -0.62 -8.77 -14.08
N GLY A 188 -0.60 -9.23 -12.82
CA GLY A 188 0.61 -9.23 -11.99
C GLY A 188 0.99 -7.85 -11.44
N GLY A 189 0.00 -7.01 -11.16
CA GLY A 189 0.18 -5.73 -10.45
C GLY A 189 -0.04 -5.85 -8.93
N ALA A 190 -0.82 -6.83 -8.48
CA ALA A 190 -1.17 -7.01 -7.08
C ALA A 190 -1.55 -8.46 -6.74
N ASP A 191 -1.37 -8.88 -5.49
CA ASP A 191 -1.92 -10.12 -4.92
C ASP A 191 -3.24 -9.87 -4.17
N GLY A 192 -3.63 -8.62 -3.99
CA GLY A 192 -4.81 -8.14 -3.29
C GLY A 192 -4.71 -6.63 -3.08
N PHE A 193 -5.66 -6.06 -2.32
CA PHE A 193 -5.74 -4.60 -2.15
C PHE A 193 -6.02 -4.21 -0.70
N ASN A 194 -5.45 -3.08 -0.28
CA ASN A 194 -5.87 -2.38 0.92
C ASN A 194 -6.93 -1.34 0.54
N ILE A 195 -8.17 -1.58 0.91
CA ILE A 195 -9.27 -0.66 0.65
C ILE A 195 -9.16 0.53 1.63
N MET A 196 -9.04 1.72 1.06
CA MET A 196 -8.98 3.00 1.76
C MET A 196 -10.30 3.76 1.51
N PRO A 197 -11.35 3.51 2.31
CA PRO A 197 -12.65 4.11 2.02
C PRO A 197 -12.58 5.65 2.12
N PRO A 198 -13.26 6.38 1.22
CA PRO A 198 -13.22 7.85 1.21
C PRO A 198 -13.80 8.46 2.48
N THR A 199 -14.82 7.83 3.03
CA THR A 199 -15.49 8.24 4.27
C THR A 199 -15.83 7.02 5.12
N LEU A 200 -15.93 7.21 6.43
CA LEU A 200 -16.37 6.17 7.37
C LEU A 200 -17.62 6.65 8.13
N PRO A 201 -18.66 5.81 8.24
CA PRO A 201 -18.74 4.45 7.69
C PRO A 201 -19.17 4.41 6.21
N GLY A 202 -19.83 5.45 5.66
CA GLY A 202 -20.59 5.41 4.42
C GLY A 202 -19.79 4.92 3.19
N GLY A 203 -18.57 5.41 2.98
CA GLY A 203 -17.75 4.97 1.83
C GLY A 203 -17.31 3.51 1.93
N LEU A 204 -17.13 2.98 3.15
CA LEU A 204 -16.88 1.56 3.36
C LEU A 204 -18.16 0.74 3.14
N ASP A 205 -19.29 1.22 3.61
CA ASP A 205 -20.58 0.57 3.42
C ASP A 205 -20.95 0.49 1.94
N ASP A 206 -20.72 1.55 1.16
CA ASP A 206 -20.90 1.55 -0.29
C ASP A 206 -20.03 0.48 -0.96
N PHE A 207 -18.76 0.37 -0.59
CA PHE A 207 -17.86 -0.65 -1.13
C PHE A 207 -18.35 -2.07 -0.79
N ILE A 208 -18.75 -2.30 0.45
CA ILE A 208 -19.25 -3.61 0.90
C ILE A 208 -20.56 -3.97 0.21
N ALA A 209 -21.48 -3.00 0.11
CA ALA A 209 -22.81 -3.26 -0.44
C ALA A 209 -22.84 -3.40 -1.97
N LEU A 210 -21.95 -2.70 -2.68
CA LEU A 210 -22.02 -2.59 -4.13
C LEU A 210 -20.87 -3.32 -4.85
N VAL A 211 -19.62 -3.17 -4.38
CA VAL A 211 -18.43 -3.73 -5.07
C VAL A 211 -18.18 -5.18 -4.66
N LEU A 212 -18.31 -5.50 -3.37
CA LEU A 212 -18.03 -6.85 -2.88
C LEU A 212 -18.93 -7.94 -3.52
N PRO A 213 -20.24 -7.73 -3.74
CA PRO A 213 -21.07 -8.69 -4.46
C PRO A 213 -20.60 -8.94 -5.89
N GLU A 214 -20.11 -7.90 -6.59
CA GLU A 214 -19.59 -8.05 -7.95
C GLU A 214 -18.27 -8.82 -7.98
N LEU A 215 -17.35 -8.56 -7.03
CA LEU A 215 -16.12 -9.35 -6.85
C LEU A 215 -16.45 -10.85 -6.60
N ARG A 216 -17.46 -11.12 -5.77
CA ARG A 216 -17.91 -12.49 -5.49
C ARG A 216 -18.54 -13.16 -6.71
N ARG A 217 -19.38 -12.41 -7.46
CA ARG A 217 -20.00 -12.91 -8.68
C ARG A 217 -18.97 -13.32 -9.73
N ARG A 218 -17.84 -12.60 -9.81
CA ARG A 218 -16.70 -12.95 -10.70
C ARG A 218 -15.77 -14.01 -10.13
N GLY A 219 -15.98 -14.50 -8.91
CA GLY A 219 -15.10 -15.45 -8.25
C GLY A 219 -13.75 -14.87 -7.80
N LEU A 220 -13.65 -13.53 -7.72
CA LEU A 220 -12.44 -12.82 -7.33
C LEU A 220 -12.32 -12.61 -5.82
N PHE A 221 -13.38 -12.84 -5.07
CA PHE A 221 -13.40 -12.72 -3.62
C PHE A 221 -14.16 -13.87 -2.97
N ARG A 222 -13.65 -14.30 -1.82
CA ARG A 222 -14.25 -15.40 -1.04
C ARG A 222 -15.67 -15.07 -0.59
N THR A 223 -16.52 -16.10 -0.54
CA THR A 223 -17.85 -16.01 0.08
C THR A 223 -17.81 -16.37 1.54
N GLU A 224 -16.89 -17.26 1.95
CA GLU A 224 -16.69 -17.73 3.32
C GLU A 224 -15.20 -17.73 3.67
N TYR A 225 -14.89 -17.72 4.96
CA TYR A 225 -13.54 -17.92 5.45
C TYR A 225 -13.25 -19.41 5.61
N GLU A 226 -12.26 -19.92 4.88
CA GLU A 226 -11.84 -21.32 4.94
C GLU A 226 -10.87 -21.57 6.10
N GLY A 227 -10.03 -20.58 6.43
CA GLY A 227 -9.05 -20.62 7.49
C GLY A 227 -9.57 -20.06 8.82
N ARG A 228 -8.95 -20.49 9.92
CA ARG A 228 -9.24 -20.02 11.28
C ARG A 228 -8.38 -18.83 11.69
N THR A 229 -7.34 -18.53 10.94
CA THR A 229 -6.39 -17.45 11.23
C THR A 229 -6.23 -16.55 10.01
N LEU A 230 -5.78 -15.29 10.24
CA LEU A 230 -5.47 -14.38 9.15
C LEU A 230 -4.42 -14.99 8.20
N ARG A 231 -3.43 -15.67 8.76
CA ARG A 231 -2.35 -16.31 8.00
C ARG A 231 -2.89 -17.37 7.03
N GLU A 232 -3.77 -18.25 7.50
CA GLU A 232 -4.41 -19.27 6.66
C GLU A 232 -5.24 -18.62 5.54
N ASN A 233 -6.01 -17.58 5.86
CA ASN A 233 -6.82 -16.86 4.87
C ASN A 233 -6.00 -16.04 3.86
N LEU A 234 -4.73 -15.79 4.14
CA LEU A 234 -3.77 -15.18 3.20
C LEU A 234 -2.95 -16.24 2.44
N GLY A 235 -3.20 -17.54 2.66
CA GLY A 235 -2.42 -18.64 2.06
C GLY A 235 -0.98 -18.71 2.57
N LEU A 236 -0.71 -18.20 3.78
CA LEU A 236 0.62 -18.17 4.38
C LEU A 236 0.80 -19.37 5.32
N ALA A 237 1.93 -20.05 5.21
CA ALA A 237 2.26 -21.16 6.11
C ALA A 237 2.42 -20.69 7.56
N ARG A 238 2.01 -21.54 8.52
CA ARG A 238 2.30 -21.30 9.94
C ARG A 238 3.80 -21.44 10.18
N PRO A 239 4.49 -20.41 10.71
CA PRO A 239 5.93 -20.49 10.96
C PRO A 239 6.28 -21.63 11.93
N ALA A 240 7.37 -22.32 11.64
CA ALA A 240 7.90 -23.35 12.54
C ALA A 240 8.30 -22.73 13.88
N HIS A 241 8.28 -23.54 14.93
CA HIS A 241 8.81 -23.12 16.23
C HIS A 241 10.35 -23.14 16.15
N GLN A 242 10.96 -21.98 16.11
CA GLN A 242 12.42 -21.88 16.27
C GLN A 242 12.75 -22.14 17.73
N ARG A 243 13.20 -23.36 18.04
CA ARG A 243 13.89 -23.59 19.32
C ARG A 243 15.25 -22.89 19.21
N PRO A 244 15.61 -21.99 20.15
CA PRO A 244 16.99 -21.53 20.19
C PRO A 244 17.88 -22.78 20.24
N SER A 245 18.84 -22.88 19.31
CA SER A 245 19.94 -23.85 19.48
C SER A 245 20.53 -23.59 20.87
N ARG A 246 20.46 -24.57 21.75
CA ARG A 246 21.21 -24.49 22.98
C ARG A 246 22.66 -24.24 22.57
N PRO A 247 23.33 -23.19 23.08
CA PRO A 247 24.78 -23.16 22.96
C PRO A 247 25.28 -24.47 23.58
N ASP A 248 26.10 -25.20 22.85
CA ASP A 248 26.78 -26.35 23.40
C ASP A 248 27.38 -25.90 24.74
N SER A 249 26.82 -26.44 25.81
CA SER A 249 27.40 -26.25 27.12
C SER A 249 28.73 -27.02 27.11
N ALA A 250 29.77 -26.31 26.72
CA ALA A 250 31.11 -26.72 27.14
C ALA A 250 31.09 -26.70 28.69
N LEU A 251 30.69 -27.79 29.26
CA LEU A 251 30.94 -28.10 30.66
C LEU A 251 32.44 -28.09 30.85
N THR A 252 33.00 -26.91 31.11
CA THR A 252 34.33 -26.82 31.70
C THR A 252 34.21 -27.48 33.06
N LYS A 253 34.64 -28.75 33.15
CA LYS A 253 34.89 -29.40 34.44
C LYS A 253 35.97 -28.57 35.11
N VAL A 254 35.58 -27.81 36.12
CA VAL A 254 36.52 -27.26 37.10
C VAL A 254 36.86 -28.44 37.98
N ALA A 255 38.12 -28.90 37.90
CA ALA A 255 38.75 -29.81 38.83
C ALA A 255 39.19 -29.00 40.06
#